data_882a3488e3c58804080a2bb48efb47ef
#
_entry.id   882a3488e3c58804080a2bb48efb47ef
#
_cell.length_a   1.000
_cell.length_b   1.000
_cell.length_c   1.000
_cell.angle_alpha   90.00
_cell.angle_beta   90.00
_cell.angle_gamma   90.00
#
_symmetry.space_group_name_H-M   'P 1'
#
loop_
_entity.id
_entity.type
_entity.pdbx_description
1 polymer ?
#
loop_
_entity_poly.entity_id
_entity_poly.type
_entity_poly.pdbx_seq_one_letter_code
_entity_poly.pdbx_strand_id
1 'polypeptide(L)'
;LNDFKTQFPQLAARSGVDFVEEKGILTCPGGISTIGLATELIRRHCGPDRATKAIFQMSVPNRIDSTSVAVSRAIGFTHVSDSRLRKAVFLIEQGLVKPISTRWLAAEVNLSPRQLTRLFNAEFAQSPGEFIRRARLRYAHWLLMNSGESVTEIALRLGFSDCAHFIRLFSREFGCTPGDCRSTRHQNA
;
A
#
# COMPACT_ATOMS: atom_id res chain seq x y z
N LEU A 1 -18.97 10.10 11.04
CA LEU A 1 -19.60 10.84 9.94
C LEU A 1 -21.11 11.00 10.14
N ASN A 2 -21.79 9.96 10.67
CA ASN A 2 -23.24 10.05 10.94
C ASN A 2 -23.56 11.17 11.95
N ASP A 3 -22.80 11.23 13.06
CA ASP A 3 -22.98 12.28 14.07
C ASP A 3 -22.74 13.67 13.52
N PHE A 4 -21.73 13.82 12.63
CA PHE A 4 -21.47 15.09 11.97
C PHE A 4 -22.61 15.52 11.05
N LYS A 5 -23.16 14.60 10.24
CA LYS A 5 -24.32 14.89 9.38
C LYS A 5 -25.59 15.22 10.16
N THR A 6 -25.73 14.64 11.36
CA THR A 6 -26.83 14.93 12.26
C THR A 6 -26.73 16.34 12.87
N GLN A 7 -25.51 16.75 13.24
CA GLN A 7 -25.27 18.09 13.80
C GLN A 7 -25.23 19.20 12.75
N PHE A 8 -24.75 18.89 11.54
CA PHE A 8 -24.54 19.86 10.46
C PHE A 8 -25.11 19.37 9.13
N PRO A 9 -26.44 19.21 9.03
CA PRO A 9 -27.11 18.65 7.84
C PRO A 9 -26.89 19.47 6.57
N GLN A 10 -26.60 20.77 6.70
CA GLN A 10 -26.34 21.68 5.59
C GLN A 10 -24.94 21.53 4.97
N LEU A 11 -24.03 20.80 5.62
CA LEU A 11 -22.68 20.63 5.12
C LEU A 11 -22.53 19.32 4.34
N ALA A 12 -22.01 19.41 3.12
CA ALA A 12 -21.72 18.26 2.27
C ALA A 12 -20.41 17.58 2.70
N ALA A 13 -20.45 16.81 3.80
CA ALA A 13 -19.29 16.06 4.24
C ALA A 13 -18.99 14.88 3.31
N ARG A 14 -17.77 14.81 2.79
CA ARG A 14 -17.25 13.69 2.00
C ARG A 14 -16.34 12.81 2.86
N SER A 15 -16.53 11.49 2.75
CA SER A 15 -15.66 10.50 3.42
C SER A 15 -15.00 9.58 2.42
N GLY A 16 -13.86 9.00 2.80
CA GLY A 16 -13.14 8.05 1.95
C GLY A 16 -12.30 8.71 0.85
N VAL A 17 -11.99 9.99 1.00
CA VAL A 17 -11.07 10.75 0.16
C VAL A 17 -9.94 11.33 1.02
N ASP A 18 -8.72 11.38 0.50
CA ASP A 18 -7.57 11.90 1.23
C ASP A 18 -7.64 13.41 1.42
N PHE A 19 -8.20 14.12 0.44
CA PHE A 19 -8.44 15.56 0.50
C PHE A 19 -9.55 15.96 -0.46
N VAL A 20 -10.13 17.12 -0.22
CA VAL A 20 -11.12 17.77 -1.09
C VAL A 20 -10.59 19.13 -1.49
N GLU A 21 -10.70 19.47 -2.77
CA GLU A 21 -10.39 20.79 -3.29
C GLU A 21 -11.68 21.47 -3.72
N GLU A 22 -11.94 22.64 -3.16
CA GLU A 22 -13.11 23.45 -3.50
C GLU A 22 -12.73 24.94 -3.49
N LYS A 23 -12.98 25.62 -4.60
CA LYS A 23 -12.68 27.07 -4.78
C LYS A 23 -11.24 27.46 -4.40
N GLY A 24 -10.26 26.59 -4.69
CA GLY A 24 -8.84 26.81 -4.36
C GLY A 24 -8.47 26.53 -2.90
N ILE A 25 -9.40 26.04 -2.10
CA ILE A 25 -9.14 25.60 -0.72
C ILE A 25 -9.04 24.09 -0.70
N LEU A 26 -7.94 23.58 -0.16
CA LEU A 26 -7.69 22.16 0.03
C LEU A 26 -7.92 21.78 1.50
N THR A 27 -8.81 20.84 1.74
CA THR A 27 -9.13 20.33 3.07
C THR A 27 -8.88 18.83 3.16
N CYS A 28 -8.31 18.38 4.25
CA CYS A 28 -8.12 16.95 4.53
C CYS A 28 -8.58 16.61 5.95
N PRO A 29 -8.95 15.35 6.23
CA PRO A 29 -9.40 14.95 7.56
C PRO A 29 -8.30 14.93 8.63
N GLY A 30 -7.06 15.22 8.27
CA GLY A 30 -5.92 15.16 9.19
C GLY A 30 -5.23 13.79 9.22
N GLY A 31 -4.25 13.62 10.10
CA GLY A 31 -3.49 12.37 10.20
C GLY A 31 -2.74 12.01 8.92
N ILE A 32 -2.87 10.78 8.47
CA ILE A 32 -2.19 10.24 7.27
C ILE A 32 -2.63 10.98 6.00
N SER A 33 -3.88 11.43 5.91
CA SER A 33 -4.39 12.18 4.77
C SER A 33 -3.67 13.51 4.55
N THR A 34 -3.07 14.09 5.59
CA THR A 34 -2.23 15.29 5.48
C THR A 34 -0.97 15.01 4.65
N ILE A 35 -0.40 13.81 4.76
CA ILE A 35 0.75 13.40 3.96
C ILE A 35 0.36 13.28 2.49
N GLY A 36 -0.82 12.71 2.21
CA GLY A 36 -1.39 12.64 0.86
C GLY A 36 -1.57 14.02 0.24
N LEU A 37 -2.18 14.94 0.99
CA LEU A 37 -2.37 16.33 0.57
C LEU A 37 -1.03 17.04 0.31
N ALA A 38 -0.08 16.95 1.23
CA ALA A 38 1.24 17.56 1.08
C ALA A 38 1.99 17.00 -0.14
N THR A 39 1.90 15.70 -0.36
CA THR A 39 2.49 15.03 -1.53
C THR A 39 1.90 15.55 -2.83
N GLU A 40 0.57 15.69 -2.89
CA GLU A 40 -0.11 16.22 -4.08
C GLU A 40 0.29 17.66 -4.36
N LEU A 41 0.41 18.51 -3.33
CA LEU A 41 0.89 19.88 -3.47
C LEU A 41 2.33 19.94 -4.02
N ILE A 42 3.24 19.10 -3.48
CA ILE A 42 4.61 19.01 -3.97
C ILE A 42 4.63 18.51 -5.42
N ARG A 43 3.81 17.52 -5.76
CA ARG A 43 3.70 17.01 -7.12
C ARG A 43 3.25 18.08 -8.11
N ARG A 44 2.24 18.89 -7.75
CA ARG A 44 1.72 19.98 -8.59
C ARG A 44 2.72 21.10 -8.81
N HIS A 45 3.44 21.50 -7.76
CA HIS A 45 4.31 22.69 -7.80
C HIS A 45 5.78 22.37 -8.06
N CYS A 46 6.24 21.17 -7.73
CA CYS A 46 7.65 20.79 -7.77
C CYS A 46 7.96 19.60 -8.68
N GLY A 47 6.92 18.96 -9.22
CA GLY A 47 7.02 17.77 -10.07
C GLY A 47 7.04 16.44 -9.30
N PRO A 48 6.81 15.30 -10.01
CA PRO A 48 6.65 13.99 -9.42
C PRO A 48 7.89 13.48 -8.69
N ASP A 49 9.09 13.77 -9.21
CA ASP A 49 10.34 13.28 -8.62
C ASP A 49 10.60 13.88 -7.23
N ARG A 50 10.29 15.17 -7.06
CA ARG A 50 10.42 15.85 -5.76
C ARG A 50 9.36 15.39 -4.77
N ALA A 51 8.14 15.13 -5.24
CA ALA A 51 7.09 14.53 -4.41
C ALA A 51 7.52 13.16 -3.90
N THR A 52 8.08 12.31 -4.75
CA THR A 52 8.60 11.00 -4.36
C THR A 52 9.74 11.13 -3.33
N LYS A 53 10.69 12.04 -3.54
CA LYS A 53 11.78 12.29 -2.58
C LYS A 53 11.26 12.80 -1.23
N ALA A 54 10.30 13.74 -1.24
CA ALA A 54 9.71 14.28 -0.02
C ALA A 54 9.00 13.19 0.81
N ILE A 55 8.26 12.31 0.15
CA ILE A 55 7.65 11.15 0.79
C ILE A 55 8.73 10.25 1.40
N PHE A 56 9.81 9.99 0.68
CA PHE A 56 10.93 9.19 1.20
C PHE A 56 11.55 9.80 2.46
N GLN A 57 11.73 11.12 2.51
CA GLN A 57 12.28 11.82 3.66
C GLN A 57 11.31 11.92 4.83
N MET A 58 10.00 12.07 4.57
CA MET A 58 8.95 12.05 5.62
C MET A 58 8.76 10.66 6.25
N SER A 59 9.30 9.62 5.65
CA SER A 59 9.35 8.27 6.23
C SER A 59 10.51 8.13 7.21
N VAL A 60 10.63 9.05 8.14
CA VAL A 60 11.56 8.91 9.26
C VAL A 60 11.11 7.72 10.10
N PRO A 61 12.00 6.75 10.37
CA PRO A 61 11.67 5.58 11.16
C PRO A 61 11.62 5.95 12.63
N ASN A 62 10.46 6.35 13.14
CA ASN A 62 10.19 6.31 14.56
C ASN A 62 8.70 6.27 14.87
N ARG A 63 8.22 5.08 15.26
CA ARG A 63 7.06 4.81 16.13
C ARG A 63 5.65 5.20 15.66
N ILE A 64 5.35 5.08 14.39
CA ILE A 64 3.96 4.82 13.96
C ILE A 64 4.03 3.46 13.28
N ASP A 65 3.05 2.60 13.49
CA ASP A 65 2.97 1.30 12.79
C ASP A 65 3.12 1.52 11.30
N SER A 66 4.36 1.51 10.86
CA SER A 66 4.82 1.94 9.53
C SER A 66 4.45 0.94 8.43
N THR A 67 3.71 -0.11 8.80
CA THR A 67 3.34 -1.21 7.92
C THR A 67 2.39 -0.74 6.82
N SER A 68 1.39 0.07 7.14
CA SER A 68 0.39 0.48 6.14
C SER A 68 0.95 1.48 5.13
N VAL A 69 1.74 2.45 5.57
CA VAL A 69 2.32 3.49 4.68
C VAL A 69 3.43 2.92 3.80
N ALA A 70 4.28 2.04 4.36
CA ALA A 70 5.32 1.36 3.59
C ALA A 70 4.73 0.41 2.54
N VAL A 71 3.62 -0.23 2.86
CA VAL A 71 2.89 -1.13 1.97
C VAL A 71 2.20 -0.36 0.85
N SER A 72 1.48 0.71 1.14
CA SER A 72 0.86 1.56 0.11
C SER A 72 1.89 2.10 -0.89
N ARG A 73 3.10 2.42 -0.41
CA ARG A 73 4.23 2.81 -1.28
C ARG A 73 4.80 1.66 -2.08
N ALA A 74 5.00 0.51 -1.44
CA ALA A 74 5.53 -0.67 -2.11
C ALA A 74 4.60 -1.15 -3.23
N ILE A 75 3.31 -0.85 -3.14
CA ILE A 75 2.29 -1.31 -4.09
C ILE A 75 2.04 -0.28 -5.22
N GLY A 76 2.44 0.98 -5.05
CA GLY A 76 2.40 2.00 -6.11
C GLY A 76 0.98 2.43 -6.50
N PHE A 77 0.08 2.63 -5.53
CA PHE A 77 -1.30 3.02 -5.81
C PHE A 77 -1.49 4.49 -6.08
N THR A 78 -1.96 4.76 -7.28
CA THR A 78 -2.60 6.01 -7.66
C THR A 78 -3.92 5.68 -8.37
N HIS A 79 -5.03 6.19 -7.83
CA HIS A 79 -6.36 6.22 -8.46
C HIS A 79 -7.02 4.89 -8.86
N VAL A 80 -7.53 4.15 -7.89
CA VAL A 80 -8.56 3.14 -8.13
C VAL A 80 -9.93 3.81 -8.05
N SER A 81 -10.70 3.84 -9.15
CA SER A 81 -12.00 4.50 -9.21
C SER A 81 -13.10 3.73 -8.46
N ASP A 82 -13.09 2.39 -8.53
CA ASP A 82 -14.07 1.55 -7.83
C ASP A 82 -13.82 1.51 -6.32
N SER A 83 -14.79 1.98 -5.54
CA SER A 83 -14.71 2.04 -4.07
C SER A 83 -14.55 0.68 -3.39
N ARG A 84 -15.11 -0.39 -3.99
CA ARG A 84 -15.00 -1.76 -3.48
C ARG A 84 -13.58 -2.29 -3.70
N LEU A 85 -13.01 -1.95 -4.84
CA LEU A 85 -11.63 -2.32 -5.16
C LEU A 85 -10.65 -1.56 -4.26
N ARG A 86 -10.87 -0.26 -3.99
CA ARG A 86 -10.10 0.49 -3.00
C ARG A 86 -10.14 -0.16 -1.62
N LYS A 87 -11.35 -0.55 -1.16
CA LYS A 87 -11.49 -1.27 0.12
C LYS A 87 -10.76 -2.59 0.11
N ALA A 88 -10.84 -3.37 -0.99
CA ALA A 88 -10.13 -4.64 -1.11
C ALA A 88 -8.61 -4.46 -1.02
N VAL A 89 -8.08 -3.47 -1.71
CA VAL A 89 -6.66 -3.13 -1.67
C VAL A 89 -6.24 -2.70 -0.27
N PHE A 90 -6.99 -1.82 0.37
CA PHE A 90 -6.75 -1.41 1.76
C PHE A 90 -6.71 -2.61 2.71
N LEU A 91 -7.63 -3.57 2.59
CA LEU A 91 -7.64 -4.79 3.40
C LEU A 91 -6.42 -5.68 3.15
N ILE A 92 -5.95 -5.75 1.90
CA ILE A 92 -4.70 -6.45 1.57
C ILE A 92 -3.53 -5.78 2.27
N GLU A 93 -3.41 -4.47 2.19
CA GLU A 93 -2.32 -3.71 2.83
C GLU A 93 -2.27 -3.92 4.34
N GLN A 94 -3.42 -3.87 5.01
CA GLN A 94 -3.51 -4.10 6.45
C GLN A 94 -3.24 -5.56 6.84
N GLY A 95 -3.42 -6.49 5.93
CA GLY A 95 -3.37 -7.93 6.20
C GLY A 95 -2.17 -8.67 5.62
N LEU A 96 -1.12 -8.02 5.11
CA LEU A 96 -0.02 -8.70 4.38
C LEU A 96 0.67 -9.81 5.17
N VAL A 97 0.75 -9.67 6.48
CA VAL A 97 1.34 -10.66 7.39
C VAL A 97 0.36 -11.80 7.72
N LYS A 98 -0.94 -11.60 7.46
CA LYS A 98 -1.99 -12.59 7.76
C LYS A 98 -2.38 -13.37 6.49
N PRO A 99 -2.89 -14.60 6.63
CA PRO A 99 -3.42 -15.31 5.47
C PRO A 99 -4.67 -14.60 4.93
N ILE A 100 -4.58 -14.13 3.69
CA ILE A 100 -5.69 -13.50 2.97
C ILE A 100 -6.12 -14.44 1.85
N SER A 101 -7.37 -14.91 1.90
CA SER A 101 -7.97 -15.67 0.79
C SER A 101 -8.81 -14.75 -0.11
N THR A 102 -8.83 -15.03 -1.40
CA THR A 102 -9.68 -14.31 -2.36
C THR A 102 -11.16 -14.40 -1.97
N ARG A 103 -11.58 -15.51 -1.37
CA ARG A 103 -12.96 -15.73 -0.92
C ARG A 103 -13.32 -14.79 0.24
N TRP A 104 -12.47 -14.69 1.24
CA TRP A 104 -12.64 -13.77 2.35
C TRP A 104 -12.65 -12.32 1.86
N LEU A 105 -11.67 -11.95 1.04
CA LEU A 105 -11.56 -10.59 0.51
C LEU A 105 -12.79 -10.18 -0.31
N ALA A 106 -13.34 -11.09 -1.11
CA ALA A 106 -14.56 -10.85 -1.88
C ALA A 106 -15.76 -10.60 -0.97
N ALA A 107 -15.92 -11.39 0.09
CA ALA A 107 -16.99 -11.22 1.08
C ALA A 107 -16.92 -9.86 1.77
N GLU A 108 -15.72 -9.41 2.18
CA GLU A 108 -15.52 -8.11 2.84
C GLU A 108 -15.92 -6.90 1.98
N VAL A 109 -15.91 -7.05 0.66
CA VAL A 109 -16.30 -6.01 -0.29
C VAL A 109 -17.64 -6.26 -0.98
N ASN A 110 -18.44 -7.21 -0.47
CA ASN A 110 -19.76 -7.59 -1.00
C ASN A 110 -19.72 -7.97 -2.48
N LEU A 111 -18.73 -8.76 -2.88
CA LEU A 111 -18.57 -9.32 -4.22
C LEU A 111 -18.45 -10.84 -4.18
N SER A 112 -18.78 -11.50 -5.29
CA SER A 112 -18.35 -12.88 -5.51
C SER A 112 -16.85 -12.92 -5.86
N PRO A 113 -16.14 -14.04 -5.59
CA PRO A 113 -14.73 -14.19 -5.98
C PRO A 113 -14.49 -13.94 -7.47
N ARG A 114 -15.44 -14.34 -8.33
CA ARG A 114 -15.38 -14.13 -9.77
C ARG A 114 -15.47 -12.65 -10.16
N GLN A 115 -16.37 -11.91 -9.48
CA GLN A 115 -16.50 -10.46 -9.70
C GLN A 115 -15.24 -9.71 -9.23
N LEU A 116 -14.72 -10.08 -8.05
CA LEU A 116 -13.48 -9.49 -7.54
C LEU A 116 -12.31 -9.75 -8.50
N THR A 117 -12.13 -10.98 -8.97
CA THR A 117 -11.08 -11.33 -9.94
C THR A 117 -11.22 -10.52 -11.24
N ARG A 118 -12.44 -10.35 -11.75
CA ARG A 118 -12.69 -9.51 -12.93
C ARG A 118 -12.29 -8.06 -12.73
N LEU A 119 -12.60 -7.48 -11.56
CA LEU A 119 -12.21 -6.11 -11.22
C LEU A 119 -10.69 -5.96 -11.09
N PHE A 120 -10.02 -6.91 -10.42
CA PHE A 120 -8.56 -6.89 -10.30
C PHE A 120 -7.86 -7.02 -11.66
N ASN A 121 -8.37 -7.91 -12.54
CA ASN A 121 -7.81 -8.05 -13.87
C ASN A 121 -8.02 -6.80 -14.73
N ALA A 122 -9.18 -6.15 -14.63
CA ALA A 122 -9.48 -4.94 -15.39
C ALA A 122 -8.61 -3.74 -14.94
N GLU A 123 -8.40 -3.58 -13.64
CA GLU A 123 -7.67 -2.43 -13.09
C GLU A 123 -6.16 -2.65 -13.05
N PHE A 124 -5.73 -3.86 -12.68
CA PHE A 124 -4.31 -4.14 -12.39
C PHE A 124 -3.67 -5.15 -13.35
N ALA A 125 -4.42 -5.69 -14.33
CA ALA A 125 -3.99 -6.77 -15.23
C ALA A 125 -3.44 -8.01 -14.49
N GLN A 126 -3.95 -8.30 -13.28
CA GLN A 126 -3.54 -9.45 -12.46
C GLN A 126 -4.67 -9.94 -11.55
N SER A 127 -4.61 -11.20 -11.14
CA SER A 127 -5.57 -11.76 -10.19
C SER A 127 -5.35 -11.24 -8.76
N PRO A 128 -6.37 -11.29 -7.85
CA PRO A 128 -6.19 -10.91 -6.45
C PRO A 128 -5.06 -11.66 -5.75
N GLY A 129 -4.89 -12.95 -6.05
CA GLY A 129 -3.81 -13.76 -5.47
C GLY A 129 -2.42 -13.33 -5.92
N GLU A 130 -2.26 -12.99 -7.20
CA GLU A 130 -1.00 -12.43 -7.73
C GLU A 130 -0.72 -11.07 -7.13
N PHE A 131 -1.73 -10.23 -7.01
CA PHE A 131 -1.62 -8.93 -6.39
C PHE A 131 -1.14 -9.03 -4.94
N ILE A 132 -1.76 -9.88 -4.10
CA ILE A 132 -1.34 -10.12 -2.72
C ILE A 132 0.11 -10.61 -2.68
N ARG A 133 0.48 -11.55 -3.55
CA ARG A 133 1.84 -12.09 -3.62
C ARG A 133 2.86 -10.99 -3.96
N ARG A 134 2.58 -10.17 -4.99
CA ARG A 134 3.47 -9.06 -5.36
C ARG A 134 3.57 -8.01 -4.25
N ALA A 135 2.46 -7.70 -3.59
CA ALA A 135 2.44 -6.80 -2.45
C ALA A 135 3.35 -7.30 -1.31
N ARG A 136 3.28 -8.61 -0.99
CA ARG A 136 4.18 -9.24 -0.01
C ARG A 136 5.64 -9.20 -0.43
N LEU A 137 5.96 -9.44 -1.70
CA LEU A 137 7.34 -9.36 -2.19
C LEU A 137 7.90 -7.95 -2.10
N ARG A 138 7.11 -6.92 -2.42
CA ARG A 138 7.51 -5.52 -2.27
C ARG A 138 7.71 -5.14 -0.81
N TYR A 139 6.84 -5.60 0.07
CA TYR A 139 7.03 -5.40 1.50
C TYR A 139 8.25 -6.15 2.04
N ALA A 140 8.52 -7.37 1.54
CA ALA A 140 9.76 -8.09 1.83
C ALA A 140 10.99 -7.30 1.42
N HIS A 141 10.99 -6.72 0.22
CA HIS A 141 12.09 -5.86 -0.26
C HIS A 141 12.31 -4.67 0.70
N TRP A 142 11.24 -4.01 1.13
CA TRP A 142 11.33 -2.93 2.11
C TRP A 142 11.91 -3.42 3.45
N LEU A 143 11.47 -4.56 3.97
CA LEU A 143 12.00 -5.15 5.21
C LEU A 143 13.50 -5.49 5.08
N LEU A 144 13.93 -6.04 3.96
CA LEU A 144 15.34 -6.33 3.68
C LEU A 144 16.22 -5.08 3.75
N MET A 145 15.69 -3.95 3.29
CA MET A 145 16.40 -2.67 3.26
C MET A 145 16.33 -1.92 4.59
N ASN A 146 15.32 -2.18 5.45
CA ASN A 146 15.04 -1.33 6.62
C ASN A 146 15.04 -2.08 7.96
N SER A 147 15.17 -3.41 7.97
CA SER A 147 15.23 -4.21 9.20
C SER A 147 16.49 -5.07 9.28
N GLY A 148 16.75 -5.62 10.48
CA GLY A 148 17.80 -6.63 10.70
C GLY A 148 17.30 -8.07 10.56
N GLU A 149 16.03 -8.30 10.21
CA GLU A 149 15.43 -9.63 10.10
C GLU A 149 16.14 -10.47 9.02
N SER A 150 16.35 -11.75 9.27
CA SER A 150 16.89 -12.66 8.26
C SER A 150 15.95 -12.87 7.08
N VAL A 151 16.47 -13.30 5.94
CA VAL A 151 15.65 -13.63 4.75
C VAL A 151 14.57 -14.67 5.09
N THR A 152 14.92 -15.64 5.91
CA THR A 152 13.99 -16.71 6.34
C THR A 152 12.88 -16.17 7.24
N GLU A 153 13.21 -15.32 8.21
CA GLU A 153 12.21 -14.67 9.08
C GLU A 153 11.24 -13.82 8.28
N ILE A 154 11.75 -13.02 7.34
CA ILE A 154 10.91 -12.21 6.45
C ILE A 154 9.98 -13.09 5.62
N ALA A 155 10.49 -14.16 5.02
CA ALA A 155 9.68 -15.08 4.22
C ALA A 155 8.55 -15.70 5.05
N LEU A 156 8.87 -16.25 6.22
CA LEU A 156 7.88 -16.86 7.14
C LEU A 156 6.85 -15.83 7.62
N ARG A 157 7.30 -14.65 8.04
CA ARG A 157 6.45 -13.56 8.50
C ARG A 157 5.43 -13.15 7.44
N LEU A 158 5.81 -13.15 6.17
CA LEU A 158 4.94 -12.78 5.05
C LEU A 158 4.12 -13.96 4.50
N GLY A 159 4.13 -15.10 5.20
CA GLY A 159 3.29 -16.26 4.89
C GLY A 159 3.79 -17.10 3.71
N PHE A 160 5.09 -17.05 3.41
CA PHE A 160 5.71 -18.01 2.50
C PHE A 160 6.11 -19.27 3.29
N SER A 161 5.55 -20.40 2.92
CA SER A 161 5.82 -21.69 3.57
C SER A 161 7.20 -22.27 3.24
N ASP A 162 7.80 -21.82 2.13
CA ASP A 162 9.09 -22.29 1.65
C ASP A 162 9.99 -21.11 1.27
N CYS A 163 11.13 -21.00 1.94
CA CYS A 163 12.12 -19.94 1.72
C CYS A 163 12.72 -20.02 0.30
N ALA A 164 12.95 -21.22 -0.23
CA ALA A 164 13.48 -21.37 -1.59
C ALA A 164 12.46 -20.89 -2.65
N HIS A 165 11.17 -21.15 -2.42
CA HIS A 165 10.11 -20.61 -3.26
C HIS A 165 10.03 -19.08 -3.17
N PHE A 166 10.14 -18.53 -1.95
CA PHE A 166 10.20 -17.07 -1.75
C PHE A 166 11.37 -16.45 -2.52
N ILE A 167 12.57 -16.99 -2.39
CA ILE A 167 13.79 -16.48 -3.08
C ILE A 167 13.56 -16.47 -4.60
N ARG A 168 13.05 -17.57 -5.18
CA ARG A 168 12.75 -17.63 -6.62
C ARG A 168 11.75 -16.56 -7.07
N LEU A 169 10.66 -16.38 -6.33
CA LEU A 169 9.65 -15.36 -6.63
C LEU A 169 10.20 -13.95 -6.50
N PHE A 170 10.98 -13.71 -5.45
CA PHE A 170 11.63 -12.43 -5.21
C PHE A 170 12.61 -12.08 -6.32
N SER A 171 13.50 -13.03 -6.68
CA SER A 171 14.49 -12.79 -7.74
C SER A 171 13.82 -12.55 -9.11
N ARG A 172 12.69 -13.21 -9.38
CA ARG A 172 11.92 -12.96 -10.59
C ARG A 172 11.26 -11.58 -10.60
N GLU A 173 10.81 -11.07 -9.46
CA GLU A 173 10.16 -9.75 -9.36
C GLU A 173 11.17 -8.60 -9.41
N PHE A 174 12.36 -8.77 -8.79
CA PHE A 174 13.33 -7.68 -8.58
C PHE A 174 14.64 -7.82 -9.36
N GLY A 175 14.87 -8.95 -10.03
CA GLY A 175 16.09 -9.20 -10.79
C GLY A 175 17.34 -9.49 -9.93
N CYS A 176 17.23 -9.52 -8.60
CA CYS A 176 18.31 -9.79 -7.66
C CYS A 176 17.85 -10.73 -6.55
N THR A 177 18.75 -11.46 -5.90
CA THR A 177 18.37 -12.25 -4.73
C THR A 177 18.12 -11.37 -3.50
N PRO A 178 17.32 -11.83 -2.51
CA PRO A 178 17.15 -11.10 -1.25
C PRO A 178 18.46 -10.76 -0.54
N GLY A 179 19.46 -11.65 -0.63
CA GLY A 179 20.80 -11.44 -0.07
C GLY A 179 21.55 -10.31 -0.77
N ASP A 180 21.53 -10.29 -2.10
CA ASP A 180 22.20 -9.24 -2.91
C ASP A 180 21.57 -7.87 -2.62
N CYS A 181 20.23 -7.80 -2.56
CA CYS A 181 19.53 -6.57 -2.23
C CYS A 181 19.94 -6.02 -0.86
N ARG A 182 20.17 -6.90 0.13
CA ARG A 182 20.64 -6.49 1.47
C ARG A 182 22.08 -5.99 1.45
N SER A 183 22.95 -6.64 0.68
CA SER A 183 24.36 -6.26 0.58
C SER A 183 24.54 -4.86 -0.03
N THR A 184 23.70 -4.46 -0.96
CA THR A 184 23.71 -3.14 -1.57
C THR A 184 23.42 -2.02 -0.56
N ARG A 185 22.68 -2.32 0.54
CA ARG A 185 22.46 -1.37 1.66
C ARG A 185 23.78 -1.01 2.36
N HIS A 186 24.65 -1.99 2.58
CA HIS A 186 25.91 -1.78 3.32
C HIS A 186 26.97 -1.04 2.51
N GLN A 187 26.80 -0.91 1.19
CA GLN A 187 27.71 -0.15 0.33
C GLN A 187 27.30 1.33 0.18
N ASN A 188 26.07 1.68 0.54
CA ASN A 188 25.51 3.04 0.40
C ASN A 188 25.26 3.74 1.77
N ALA A 189 25.70 3.15 2.86
CA ALA A 189 25.65 3.71 4.22
C ALA A 189 27.04 4.09 4.69
#